data_2c56104dc392e36ac9cdb167c2124938
#
_entry.id   2c56104dc392e36ac9cdb167c2124938
#
_cell.length_a   1.000
_cell.length_b   1.000
_cell.length_c   1.000
_cell.angle_alpha   90.00
_cell.angle_beta   90.00
_cell.angle_gamma   90.00
#
_symmetry.space_group_name_H-M   'P 1'
#
loop_
_entity.id
_entity.type
_entity.pdbx_description
1 polymer ?
#
loop_
_entity_poly.entity_id
_entity_poly.type
_entity_poly.pdbx_seq_one_letter_code
_entity_poly.pdbx_strand_id
1 'polypeptide(L)'
;LVILSDTFYEFVGPLMVKMGGPTLFCHRLQVDAAGRLSGYELRMDNHKRAAVEAFRALNFFTCAAGDSYNDTRMLDAADAGFLFRPPQNVIDEFPQFPVVTDYDDLLTKIADAEPLASAPDRAISAGQG
;
A
#
# COMPACT_ATOMS: atom_id res chain seq x y z
N LEU A 1 -1.73 2.50 8.35
CA LEU A 1 -0.72 2.50 7.27
C LEU A 1 -0.20 1.11 7.04
N VAL A 2 -0.15 0.70 5.79
CA VAL A 2 0.44 -0.57 5.35
C VAL A 2 1.42 -0.29 4.22
N ILE A 3 2.62 -0.88 4.29
CA ILE A 3 3.62 -0.81 3.23
C ILE A 3 3.47 -2.07 2.37
N LEU A 4 3.28 -1.89 1.08
CA LEU A 4 3.23 -2.95 0.08
C LEU A 4 4.47 -2.84 -0.82
N SER A 5 5.32 -3.86 -0.86
CA SER A 5 6.61 -3.78 -1.54
C SER A 5 6.97 -5.09 -2.25
N ASP A 6 7.68 -4.97 -3.36
CA ASP A 6 8.26 -6.11 -4.08
C ASP A 6 9.64 -6.52 -3.54
N THR A 7 10.03 -6.01 -2.38
CA THR A 7 11.24 -6.41 -1.65
C THR A 7 11.04 -7.74 -0.91
N PHE A 8 12.02 -8.10 -0.11
CA PHE A 8 12.03 -9.31 0.70
C PHE A 8 12.22 -8.98 2.18
N TYR A 9 11.53 -9.70 3.07
CA TYR A 9 11.61 -9.48 4.52
C TYR A 9 13.04 -9.53 5.05
N GLU A 10 13.86 -10.41 4.51
CA GLU A 10 15.26 -10.64 4.91
C GLU A 10 16.14 -9.42 4.60
N PHE A 11 15.81 -8.65 3.55
CA PHE A 11 16.53 -7.41 3.22
C PHE A 11 16.03 -6.20 4.00
N VAL A 12 14.72 -6.07 4.12
CA VAL A 12 14.11 -4.83 4.60
C VAL A 12 13.92 -4.82 6.12
N GLY A 13 14.06 -5.95 6.78
CA GLY A 13 13.82 -6.09 8.22
C GLY A 13 14.54 -5.05 9.08
N PRO A 14 15.87 -4.82 8.90
CA PRO A 14 16.58 -3.80 9.68
C PRO A 14 16.06 -2.38 9.47
N LEU A 15 15.60 -2.03 8.26
CA LEU A 15 14.98 -0.75 7.98
C LEU A 15 13.61 -0.63 8.69
N MET A 16 12.81 -1.69 8.66
CA MET A 16 11.50 -1.70 9.31
C MET A 16 11.63 -1.50 10.83
N VAL A 17 12.64 -2.09 11.45
CA VAL A 17 12.93 -1.86 12.88
C VAL A 17 13.22 -0.37 13.15
N LYS A 18 14.04 0.26 12.31
CA LYS A 18 14.35 1.70 12.43
C LYS A 18 13.13 2.59 12.20
N MET A 19 12.18 2.15 11.41
CA MET A 19 10.93 2.87 11.14
C MET A 19 9.85 2.65 12.19
N GLY A 20 10.13 1.91 13.25
CA GLY A 20 9.15 1.64 14.32
C GLY A 20 8.23 0.45 14.06
N GLY A 21 8.61 -0.44 13.15
CA GLY A 21 7.88 -1.67 12.86
C GLY A 21 6.54 -1.48 12.15
N PRO A 22 6.46 -0.70 11.06
CA PRO A 22 5.21 -0.56 10.31
C PRO A 22 4.77 -1.91 9.73
N THR A 23 3.47 -2.06 9.47
CA THR A 23 2.94 -3.23 8.79
C THR A 23 3.50 -3.30 7.37
N LEU A 24 4.10 -4.42 7.02
CA LEU A 24 4.73 -4.66 5.73
C LEU A 24 4.23 -5.97 5.13
N PHE A 25 3.78 -5.92 3.87
CA PHE A 25 3.57 -7.10 3.04
C PHE A 25 4.56 -7.06 1.87
N CYS A 26 5.40 -8.09 1.82
CA CYS A 26 6.39 -8.27 0.77
C CYS A 26 6.68 -9.76 0.55
N HIS A 27 7.74 -10.08 -0.15
CA HIS A 27 8.13 -11.44 -0.49
C HIS A 27 9.12 -12.02 0.53
N ARG A 28 9.50 -13.27 0.34
CA ARG A 28 10.47 -13.99 1.18
C ARG A 28 11.62 -14.52 0.36
N LEU A 29 12.82 -14.50 0.93
CA LEU A 29 13.95 -15.28 0.44
C LEU A 29 13.95 -16.67 1.08
N GLN A 30 14.42 -17.64 0.33
CA GLN A 30 14.74 -18.97 0.85
C GLN A 30 16.23 -18.99 1.16
N VAL A 31 16.56 -19.28 2.42
CA VAL A 31 17.93 -19.36 2.92
C VAL A 31 18.18 -20.76 3.44
N ASP A 32 19.25 -21.40 2.96
CA ASP A 32 19.61 -22.74 3.39
C ASP A 32 20.20 -22.78 4.82
N ALA A 33 20.43 -23.99 5.34
CA ALA A 33 20.97 -24.17 6.69
C ALA A 33 22.38 -23.57 6.89
N ALA A 34 23.11 -23.31 5.80
CA ALA A 34 24.42 -22.65 5.82
C ALA A 34 24.32 -21.11 5.68
N GLY A 35 23.12 -20.55 5.66
CA GLY A 35 22.88 -19.13 5.51
C GLY A 35 23.03 -18.61 4.08
N ARG A 36 23.02 -19.48 3.06
CA ARG A 36 23.14 -19.10 1.66
C ARG A 36 21.76 -18.95 1.02
N LEU A 37 21.64 -17.99 0.10
CA LEU A 37 20.44 -17.81 -0.69
C LEU A 37 20.21 -19.03 -1.59
N SER A 38 19.09 -19.70 -1.43
CA SER A 38 18.71 -20.90 -2.20
C SER A 38 17.52 -20.64 -3.15
N GLY A 39 16.83 -19.54 -2.99
CA GLY A 39 15.70 -19.18 -3.83
C GLY A 39 14.88 -18.02 -3.25
N TYR A 40 13.69 -17.82 -3.79
CA TYR A 40 12.75 -16.83 -3.30
C TYR A 40 11.31 -17.35 -3.41
N GLU A 41 10.44 -16.78 -2.62
CA GLU A 41 9.02 -17.06 -2.60
C GLU A 41 8.24 -15.75 -2.75
N LEU A 42 7.48 -15.62 -3.82
CA LEU A 42 6.56 -14.52 -4.00
C LEU A 42 5.33 -14.75 -3.11
N ARG A 43 4.84 -13.68 -2.49
CA ARG A 43 3.61 -13.75 -1.69
C ARG A 43 2.45 -14.25 -2.53
N MET A 44 2.23 -13.62 -3.68
CA MET A 44 1.25 -13.98 -4.70
C MET A 44 1.40 -13.04 -5.90
N ASP A 45 0.81 -13.40 -7.02
CA ASP A 45 0.71 -12.50 -8.18
C ASP A 45 -0.11 -11.26 -7.85
N ASN A 46 0.34 -10.11 -8.30
CA ASN A 46 -0.34 -8.82 -8.06
C ASN A 46 -0.66 -8.56 -6.58
N HIS A 47 0.24 -8.92 -5.68
CA HIS A 47 -0.01 -8.88 -4.24
C HIS A 47 -0.41 -7.49 -3.72
N LYS A 48 0.09 -6.41 -4.33
CA LYS A 48 -0.26 -5.03 -3.95
C LYS A 48 -1.73 -4.75 -4.24
N ARG A 49 -2.21 -5.08 -5.44
CA ARG A 49 -3.63 -4.98 -5.80
C ARG A 49 -4.49 -5.86 -4.91
N ALA A 50 -4.11 -7.11 -4.73
CA ALA A 50 -4.84 -8.06 -3.90
C ALA A 50 -4.99 -7.57 -2.45
N ALA A 51 -3.95 -6.95 -1.89
CA ALA A 51 -4.02 -6.37 -0.55
C ALA A 51 -5.04 -5.23 -0.47
N VAL A 52 -5.05 -4.32 -1.44
CA VAL A 52 -6.02 -3.22 -1.49
C VAL A 52 -7.45 -3.76 -1.63
N GLU A 53 -7.67 -4.73 -2.51
CA GLU A 53 -8.98 -5.36 -2.69
C GLU A 53 -9.46 -6.05 -1.41
N ALA A 54 -8.56 -6.70 -0.67
CA ALA A 54 -8.87 -7.32 0.61
C ALA A 54 -9.28 -6.29 1.68
N PHE A 55 -8.58 -5.16 1.79
CA PHE A 55 -8.97 -4.08 2.70
C PHE A 55 -10.32 -3.47 2.33
N ARG A 56 -10.59 -3.29 1.04
CA ARG A 56 -11.91 -2.83 0.57
C ARG A 56 -13.01 -3.83 0.91
N ALA A 57 -12.74 -5.12 0.76
CA ALA A 57 -13.67 -6.18 1.16
C ALA A 57 -13.97 -6.19 2.66
N LEU A 58 -13.04 -5.67 3.47
CA LEU A 58 -13.24 -5.42 4.90
C LEU A 58 -13.92 -4.08 5.21
N ASN A 59 -14.43 -3.38 4.19
CA ASN A 59 -15.08 -2.07 4.28
C ASN A 59 -14.16 -0.91 4.72
N PHE A 60 -12.87 -1.01 4.47
CA PHE A 60 -11.97 0.14 4.58
C PHE A 60 -12.09 1.03 3.34
N PHE A 61 -12.13 2.33 3.55
CA PHE A 61 -11.80 3.29 2.49
C PHE A 61 -10.29 3.28 2.29
N THR A 62 -9.83 3.06 1.06
CA THR A 62 -8.42 2.85 0.77
C THR A 62 -7.84 4.00 -0.05
N CYS A 63 -6.75 4.57 0.45
CA CYS A 63 -5.87 5.45 -0.32
C CYS A 63 -4.57 4.72 -0.61
N ALA A 64 -4.12 4.76 -1.84
CA ALA A 64 -2.86 4.17 -2.25
C ALA A 64 -1.94 5.19 -2.92
N ALA A 65 -0.65 5.12 -2.64
CA ALA A 65 0.37 5.93 -3.28
C ALA A 65 1.52 5.06 -3.77
N GLY A 66 2.05 5.37 -4.93
CA GLY A 66 3.17 4.66 -5.54
C GLY A 66 3.82 5.47 -6.66
N ASP A 67 4.97 5.02 -7.16
CA ASP A 67 5.78 5.79 -8.10
C ASP A 67 6.04 5.09 -9.44
N SER A 68 5.63 3.84 -9.58
CA SER A 68 6.05 3.01 -10.71
C SER A 68 4.90 2.30 -11.41
N TYR A 69 5.19 1.72 -12.57
CA TYR A 69 4.26 0.83 -13.29
C TYR A 69 3.71 -0.29 -12.42
N ASN A 70 4.55 -0.86 -11.55
CA ASN A 70 4.16 -1.96 -10.67
C ASN A 70 3.08 -1.55 -9.66
N ASP A 71 2.94 -0.25 -9.40
CA ASP A 71 1.96 0.29 -8.45
C ASP A 71 0.62 0.63 -9.11
N THR A 72 0.58 0.81 -10.42
CA THR A 72 -0.61 1.32 -11.11
C THR A 72 -1.87 0.46 -10.89
N ARG A 73 -1.71 -0.85 -10.83
CA ARG A 73 -2.82 -1.77 -10.54
C ARG A 73 -3.32 -1.65 -9.11
N MET A 74 -2.43 -1.36 -8.17
CA MET A 74 -2.79 -1.06 -6.78
C MET A 74 -3.55 0.27 -6.70
N LEU A 75 -3.04 1.30 -7.37
CA LEU A 75 -3.69 2.62 -7.42
C LEU A 75 -5.09 2.54 -8.02
N ASP A 76 -5.25 1.77 -9.09
CA ASP A 76 -6.54 1.57 -9.76
C ASP A 76 -7.56 0.83 -8.88
N ALA A 77 -7.10 -0.09 -8.05
CA ALA A 77 -7.95 -0.85 -7.14
C ALA A 77 -8.37 -0.06 -5.90
N ALA A 78 -7.64 0.99 -5.52
CA ALA A 78 -7.93 1.82 -4.36
C ALA A 78 -9.12 2.76 -4.61
N ASP A 79 -9.75 3.23 -3.54
CA ASP A 79 -10.79 4.26 -3.63
C ASP A 79 -10.18 5.61 -4.06
N ALA A 80 -8.95 5.89 -3.66
CA ALA A 80 -8.15 7.01 -4.15
C ALA A 80 -6.69 6.56 -4.40
N GLY A 81 -6.20 6.76 -5.62
CA GLY A 81 -4.83 6.43 -6.02
C GLY A 81 -4.04 7.68 -6.39
N PHE A 82 -2.78 7.76 -5.95
CA PHE A 82 -1.89 8.89 -6.17
C PHE A 82 -0.55 8.42 -6.71
N LEU A 83 -0.03 9.07 -7.76
CA LEU A 83 1.34 8.92 -8.19
C LEU A 83 2.23 9.87 -7.39
N PHE A 84 3.17 9.32 -6.62
CA PHE A 84 4.09 10.11 -5.82
C PHE A 84 5.47 10.12 -6.46
N ARG A 85 5.91 11.29 -6.97
CA ARG A 85 7.19 11.47 -7.66
C ARG A 85 7.46 10.45 -8.77
N PRO A 86 6.47 10.17 -9.65
CA PRO A 86 6.64 9.19 -10.71
C PRO A 86 7.59 9.71 -11.79
N PRO A 87 8.21 8.83 -12.59
CA PRO A 87 8.87 9.23 -13.82
C PRO A 87 7.87 9.69 -14.87
N GLN A 88 8.32 10.54 -15.81
CA GLN A 88 7.45 11.19 -16.81
C GLN A 88 6.66 10.20 -17.66
N ASN A 89 7.26 9.09 -18.05
CA ASN A 89 6.59 8.06 -18.85
C ASN A 89 5.38 7.42 -18.11
N VAL A 90 5.42 7.31 -16.80
CA VAL A 90 4.28 6.83 -16.02
C VAL A 90 3.17 7.88 -15.96
N ILE A 91 3.52 9.16 -15.84
CA ILE A 91 2.54 10.26 -15.91
C ILE A 91 1.81 10.26 -17.25
N ASP A 92 2.54 10.13 -18.33
CA ASP A 92 1.99 10.20 -19.69
C ASP A 92 1.06 9.03 -19.99
N GLU A 93 1.36 7.86 -19.46
CA GLU A 93 0.59 6.65 -19.70
C GLU A 93 -0.62 6.49 -18.76
N PHE A 94 -0.56 7.08 -17.56
CA PHE A 94 -1.61 6.99 -16.55
C PHE A 94 -2.12 8.37 -16.09
N PRO A 95 -2.64 9.19 -17.01
CA PRO A 95 -3.07 10.56 -16.70
C PRO A 95 -4.27 10.64 -15.73
N GLN A 96 -4.95 9.52 -15.47
CA GLN A 96 -6.07 9.44 -14.53
C GLN A 96 -5.64 9.57 -13.07
N PHE A 97 -4.37 9.32 -12.76
CA PHE A 97 -3.89 9.42 -11.38
C PHE A 97 -3.31 10.81 -11.09
N PRO A 98 -3.75 11.48 -10.02
CA PRO A 98 -3.13 12.72 -9.57
C PRO A 98 -1.65 12.52 -9.24
N VAL A 99 -0.80 13.44 -9.69
CA VAL A 99 0.63 13.46 -9.39
C VAL A 99 0.90 14.34 -8.19
N VAL A 100 1.68 13.83 -7.24
CA VAL A 100 2.06 14.50 -6.01
C VAL A 100 3.57 14.46 -5.87
N THR A 101 4.19 15.56 -5.46
CA THR A 101 5.66 15.68 -5.40
C THR A 101 6.23 15.91 -4.02
N ASP A 102 5.41 16.31 -3.07
CA ASP A 102 5.83 16.47 -1.67
C ASP A 102 4.89 15.77 -0.69
N TYR A 103 5.39 15.51 0.50
CA TYR A 103 4.67 14.72 1.50
C TYR A 103 3.48 15.47 2.11
N ASP A 104 3.59 16.78 2.29
CA ASP A 104 2.49 17.58 2.89
C ASP A 104 1.30 17.64 1.94
N ASP A 105 1.55 17.79 0.64
CA ASP A 105 0.50 17.72 -0.38
C ASP A 105 -0.11 16.31 -0.45
N LEU A 106 0.70 15.26 -0.34
CA LEU A 106 0.18 13.88 -0.29
C LEU A 106 -0.75 13.68 0.91
N LEU A 107 -0.35 14.11 2.09
CA LEU A 107 -1.18 14.01 3.30
C LEU A 107 -2.48 14.78 3.16
N THR A 108 -2.43 15.98 2.60
CA THR A 108 -3.60 16.82 2.34
C THR A 108 -4.56 16.12 1.38
N LYS A 109 -4.06 15.60 0.26
CA LYS A 109 -4.88 14.90 -0.73
C LYS A 109 -5.50 13.59 -0.18
N ILE A 110 -4.77 12.87 0.66
CA ILE A 110 -5.31 11.69 1.35
C ILE A 110 -6.46 12.10 2.29
N ALA A 111 -6.25 13.16 3.08
CA ALA A 111 -7.29 13.66 3.99
C ALA A 111 -8.53 14.15 3.24
N ASP A 112 -8.35 14.84 2.11
CA ASP A 112 -9.45 15.34 1.29
C ASP A 112 -10.19 14.24 0.53
N ALA A 113 -9.52 13.15 0.21
CA ALA A 113 -10.12 12.01 -0.49
C ALA A 113 -10.97 11.15 0.43
N GLU A 114 -10.64 11.10 1.72
CA GLU A 114 -11.44 10.38 2.67
C GLU A 114 -12.83 11.02 2.73
N PRO A 115 -13.93 10.29 2.47
CA PRO A 115 -15.25 10.84 2.63
C PRO A 115 -15.30 11.39 4.05
N LEU A 116 -15.62 12.69 4.18
CA LEU A 116 -15.96 13.25 5.49
C LEU A 116 -16.82 12.21 6.14
N ALA A 117 -16.30 11.60 7.22
CA ALA A 117 -17.13 10.77 8.02
C ALA A 117 -18.33 11.64 8.32
N SER A 118 -19.38 11.47 7.57
CA SER A 118 -20.70 11.88 8.01
C SER A 118 -20.82 11.13 9.31
N ALA A 119 -20.28 11.82 10.35
CA ALA A 119 -20.53 11.36 11.66
C ALA A 119 -22.03 11.19 11.64
N PRO A 120 -22.48 10.09 11.74
CA PRO A 120 -22.87 9.63 13.00
C PRO A 120 -22.98 8.15 13.12
N ASP A 121 -23.25 7.77 14.20
CA ASP A 121 -24.01 6.56 14.48
C ASP A 121 -23.51 5.27 13.84
N ARG A 122 -22.20 5.12 13.78
CA ARG A 122 -21.72 3.87 14.30
C ARG A 122 -21.82 3.94 15.84
N ALA A 123 -23.03 4.23 16.29
CA ALA A 123 -23.47 3.62 17.51
C ALA A 123 -23.26 2.14 17.26
N ILE A 124 -22.10 1.67 17.67
CA ILE A 124 -22.02 0.30 18.07
C ILE A 124 -23.17 0.20 19.03
N SER A 125 -24.27 -0.35 18.59
CA SER A 125 -25.32 -0.75 19.49
C SER A 125 -24.65 -1.80 20.37
N ALA A 126 -24.11 -1.30 21.50
CA ALA A 126 -23.47 -2.11 22.48
C ALA A 126 -24.52 -3.11 22.91
N GLY A 127 -24.32 -4.37 22.44
CA GLY A 127 -24.89 -5.49 23.15
C GLY A 127 -26.41 -5.55 23.21
N GLN A 128 -26.93 -6.11 22.19
CA GLN A 128 -28.02 -7.05 22.47
C GLN A 128 -27.40 -8.42 22.36
N GLY A 129 -26.86 -8.86 23.44
CA GLY A 129 -26.39 -10.23 23.61
C GLY A 129 -27.52 -11.23 23.51
#